data_81d733307e8ca5c4946e70bbaa9c7493
#
_entry.id   81d733307e8ca5c4946e70bbaa9c7493
#
_cell.length_a   1.000
_cell.length_b   1.000
_cell.length_c   1.000
_cell.angle_alpha   90.00
_cell.angle_beta   90.00
_cell.angle_gamma   90.00
#
_symmetry.space_group_name_H-M   'P 1'
#
loop_
_entity.id
_entity.type
_entity.pdbx_description
1 polymer ?
#
loop_
_entity_poly.entity_id
_entity_poly.type
_entity_poly.pdbx_seq_one_letter_code
_entity_poly.pdbx_strand_id
1 'polypeptide(L)'
;ADDQPVFIPPAFTEGPTPTNFGPSDPTPTSQPPQIWLDASLPDSYLEQISSGLSIQVGKSRDQAAVVVLPGEENVITRWVYALAAPFPTIPDNVSESEIRSAWQGGESTTFNGSPIFLTANTLEVFSQLWGDPAEGSVQVTAADQLQETVWDRRPAWALVPFENLEPSWKVLAVDGISPLQKDFAAEEYYLSVPISVLGNSDLVSGLDLSNRDPEQLTTVMLTGVTALVRATAWTMETNGVEYPARDIGDWLLEADILHISNEVPFVRGCPYPDPGQSGLRFCSNPKYLRLLESIGTDVVELTGDHFGDYGPEAMLNTLELYNFRDWPYYGGGKNRADAQKAVKFEHNGNKVAFIGCNAKGG
;
A
#
# COMPACT_ATOMS: atom_id res chain seq x y z
N ALA A 1 68.58 41.02 88.88
CA ALA A 1 67.86 39.81 89.11
C ALA A 1 66.74 39.79 88.01
N ASP A 2 66.97 39.05 86.94
CA ASP A 2 66.08 38.96 85.83
C ASP A 2 65.23 37.69 85.91
N ASP A 3 63.94 37.86 85.99
CA ASP A 3 63.00 36.84 85.85
C ASP A 3 62.63 36.67 84.32
N GLN A 4 63.03 35.49 83.79
CA GLN A 4 62.61 35.08 82.44
C GLN A 4 61.42 34.07 82.58
N PRO A 5 60.33 34.24 81.83
CA PRO A 5 59.26 33.30 81.91
C PRO A 5 59.62 32.00 81.18
N VAL A 6 59.33 30.87 81.85
CA VAL A 6 59.45 29.51 81.30
C VAL A 6 58.32 29.26 80.31
N PHE A 7 58.65 28.97 79.06
CA PHE A 7 57.70 28.57 78.03
C PHE A 7 57.36 27.06 78.20
N ILE A 8 56.10 26.73 78.52
CA ILE A 8 55.53 25.39 78.51
C ILE A 8 54.88 25.13 77.15
N PRO A 9 55.36 24.16 76.34
CA PRO A 9 54.66 23.83 75.08
C PRO A 9 53.34 23.16 75.33
N PRO A 10 52.30 23.41 74.54
CA PRO A 10 51.00 22.77 74.66
C PRO A 10 51.08 21.29 74.33
N ALA A 11 50.34 20.47 75.15
CA ALA A 11 50.21 19.04 74.97
C ALA A 11 49.57 18.71 73.63
N PHE A 12 50.22 17.85 72.83
CA PHE A 12 49.66 17.27 71.65
C PHE A 12 48.44 16.40 71.99
N THR A 13 47.24 16.81 71.58
CA THR A 13 46.07 15.95 71.58
C THR A 13 46.20 14.97 70.42
N GLU A 14 46.19 13.69 70.68
CA GLU A 14 46.13 12.65 69.68
C GLU A 14 44.92 12.89 68.78
N GLY A 15 45.17 13.04 67.48
CA GLY A 15 44.10 13.12 66.47
C GLY A 15 43.36 11.78 66.32
N PRO A 16 42.11 11.80 65.84
CA PRO A 16 41.33 10.59 65.70
C PRO A 16 42.07 9.62 64.74
N THR A 17 42.12 8.35 65.18
CA THR A 17 42.63 7.20 64.43
C THR A 17 41.98 7.13 63.06
N PRO A 18 42.71 6.97 61.97
CA PRO A 18 42.12 6.82 60.67
C PRO A 18 41.24 5.54 60.63
N THR A 19 39.96 5.71 60.48
CA THR A 19 39.03 4.63 60.18
C THR A 19 39.43 4.00 58.85
N ASN A 20 39.82 2.76 58.88
CA ASN A 20 40.14 1.95 57.73
C ASN A 20 38.84 1.66 56.99
N PHE A 21 38.54 2.40 55.93
CA PHE A 21 37.47 2.07 54.98
C PHE A 21 37.89 0.78 54.29
N GLY A 22 37.27 -0.33 54.64
CA GLY A 22 37.37 -1.56 53.88
C GLY A 22 36.94 -1.30 52.44
N PRO A 23 37.37 -2.15 51.49
CA PRO A 23 36.98 -1.99 50.12
C PRO A 23 35.43 -1.90 50.05
N SER A 24 34.92 -0.75 49.55
CA SER A 24 33.51 -0.60 49.24
C SER A 24 33.12 -1.71 48.27
N ASP A 25 32.11 -2.50 48.64
CA ASP A 25 31.50 -3.45 47.71
C ASP A 25 31.24 -2.75 46.38
N PRO A 26 31.59 -3.36 45.23
CA PRO A 26 31.32 -2.77 43.96
C PRO A 26 29.83 -2.50 43.89
N THR A 27 29.47 -1.24 43.72
CA THR A 27 28.09 -0.83 43.38
C THR A 27 27.65 -1.70 42.21
N PRO A 28 26.53 -2.41 42.30
CA PRO A 28 26.06 -3.21 41.16
C PRO A 28 25.93 -2.31 39.99
N THR A 29 26.76 -2.54 38.96
CA THR A 29 26.69 -1.83 37.68
C THR A 29 25.34 -2.22 37.10
N SER A 30 24.37 -1.31 37.11
CA SER A 30 23.11 -1.53 36.46
C SER A 30 23.40 -1.82 34.98
N GLN A 31 23.05 -3.02 34.56
CA GLN A 31 23.14 -3.33 33.12
C GLN A 31 22.30 -2.30 32.36
N PRO A 32 22.76 -1.84 31.17
CA PRO A 32 21.97 -0.96 30.36
C PRO A 32 20.60 -1.64 30.07
N PRO A 33 19.52 -0.87 30.00
CA PRO A 33 18.20 -1.42 29.72
C PRO A 33 18.23 -2.19 28.41
N GLN A 34 17.61 -3.35 28.39
CA GLN A 34 17.52 -4.22 27.22
C GLN A 34 16.07 -4.28 26.73
N ILE A 35 15.91 -4.38 25.41
CA ILE A 35 14.64 -4.65 24.76
C ILE A 35 14.57 -6.11 24.34
N TRP A 36 13.43 -6.75 24.53
CA TRP A 36 13.14 -8.07 23.98
C TRP A 36 12.11 -7.97 22.88
N LEU A 37 12.41 -8.58 21.75
CA LEU A 37 11.55 -8.63 20.56
C LEU A 37 11.01 -10.05 20.42
N ASP A 38 9.68 -10.18 20.34
CA ASP A 38 9.04 -11.47 20.12
C ASP A 38 9.36 -12.01 18.72
N ALA A 39 9.62 -13.31 18.62
CA ALA A 39 9.91 -13.95 17.33
C ALA A 39 8.71 -13.98 16.38
N SER A 40 7.50 -13.82 16.90
CA SER A 40 6.27 -13.70 16.09
C SER A 40 6.02 -12.30 15.54
N LEU A 41 6.91 -11.33 15.75
CA LEU A 41 6.83 -10.04 15.07
C LEU A 41 7.10 -10.20 13.56
N PRO A 42 6.52 -9.34 12.71
CA PRO A 42 6.82 -9.35 11.27
C PRO A 42 8.33 -9.23 10.99
N ASP A 43 8.88 -10.05 10.10
CA ASP A 43 10.31 -10.07 9.78
C ASP A 43 10.82 -8.69 9.37
N SER A 44 10.10 -8.00 8.50
CA SER A 44 10.46 -6.66 8.03
C SER A 44 10.40 -5.61 9.14
N TYR A 45 9.52 -5.75 10.12
CA TYR A 45 9.53 -4.91 11.32
C TYR A 45 10.78 -5.17 12.16
N LEU A 46 11.16 -6.43 12.37
CA LEU A 46 12.38 -6.81 13.08
C LEU A 46 13.65 -6.29 12.40
N GLU A 47 13.71 -6.36 11.08
CA GLU A 47 14.84 -5.84 10.28
C GLU A 47 14.97 -4.33 10.40
N GLN A 48 13.88 -3.59 10.30
CA GLN A 48 13.85 -2.14 10.43
C GLN A 48 14.30 -1.69 11.83
N ILE A 49 13.77 -2.32 12.88
CA ILE A 49 14.18 -2.03 14.25
C ILE A 49 15.66 -2.32 14.47
N SER A 50 16.14 -3.48 14.04
CA SER A 50 17.52 -3.89 14.26
C SER A 50 18.54 -2.92 13.66
N SER A 51 18.16 -2.20 12.61
CA SER A 51 19.02 -1.20 11.97
C SER A 51 19.01 0.17 12.63
N GLY A 52 17.99 0.49 13.45
CA GLY A 52 17.75 1.84 14.01
C GLY A 52 17.88 1.95 15.54
N LEU A 53 17.89 0.84 16.28
CA LEU A 53 17.87 0.86 17.73
C LEU A 53 19.22 1.23 18.35
N SER A 54 19.20 2.22 19.27
CA SER A 54 20.31 2.56 20.17
C SER A 54 20.39 1.63 21.39
N ILE A 55 19.39 0.76 21.60
CA ILE A 55 19.22 -0.11 22.77
C ILE A 55 19.64 -1.53 22.38
N GLN A 56 20.29 -2.25 23.33
CA GLN A 56 20.66 -3.64 23.08
C GLN A 56 19.46 -4.57 23.12
N VAL A 57 19.34 -5.43 22.11
CA VAL A 57 18.38 -6.51 22.10
C VAL A 57 18.83 -7.60 23.08
N GLY A 58 17.99 -7.85 24.09
CA GLY A 58 18.22 -8.85 25.14
C GLY A 58 17.90 -10.27 24.65
N LYS A 59 18.49 -11.25 25.33
CA LYS A 59 18.27 -12.67 25.05
C LYS A 59 17.12 -13.30 25.86
N SER A 60 16.60 -12.60 26.86
CA SER A 60 15.57 -13.10 27.76
C SER A 60 14.49 -12.06 27.99
N ARG A 61 13.24 -12.46 27.82
CA ARG A 61 12.05 -11.65 28.09
C ARG A 61 12.02 -11.14 29.52
N ASP A 62 12.35 -12.02 30.52
CA ASP A 62 12.24 -11.71 31.94
C ASP A 62 13.25 -10.67 32.44
N GLN A 63 14.32 -10.43 31.67
CA GLN A 63 15.37 -9.44 31.97
C GLN A 63 15.23 -8.14 31.14
N ALA A 64 14.28 -8.10 30.24
CA ALA A 64 14.06 -6.96 29.41
C ALA A 64 13.32 -5.84 30.16
N ALA A 65 13.79 -4.60 29.99
CA ALA A 65 13.08 -3.41 30.46
C ALA A 65 11.87 -3.08 29.60
N VAL A 66 11.90 -3.56 28.36
CA VAL A 66 10.84 -3.38 27.35
C VAL A 66 10.66 -4.68 26.57
N VAL A 67 9.41 -5.07 26.38
CA VAL A 67 9.01 -6.23 25.56
C VAL A 67 8.14 -5.73 24.42
N VAL A 68 8.49 -6.09 23.17
CA VAL A 68 7.71 -5.80 21.97
C VAL A 68 7.13 -7.10 21.42
N LEU A 69 5.83 -7.13 21.18
CA LEU A 69 5.14 -8.34 20.73
C LEU A 69 3.84 -7.96 19.98
N PRO A 70 3.28 -8.86 19.17
CA PRO A 70 1.92 -8.69 18.65
C PRO A 70 0.91 -8.72 19.79
N GLY A 71 0.02 -7.73 19.88
CA GLY A 71 -0.98 -7.66 20.96
C GLY A 71 -1.74 -6.35 20.97
N GLU A 72 -2.86 -6.30 21.69
CA GLU A 72 -3.79 -5.16 21.75
C GLU A 72 -3.54 -4.21 22.96
N GLU A 73 -2.58 -4.52 23.84
CA GLU A 73 -2.28 -3.69 25.02
C GLU A 73 -1.13 -2.72 24.73
N ASN A 74 -1.33 -1.42 24.90
CA ASN A 74 -0.32 -0.39 24.61
C ASN A 74 0.24 -0.49 23.18
N VAL A 75 -0.66 -0.51 22.21
CA VAL A 75 -0.32 -0.56 20.78
C VAL A 75 0.45 0.70 20.41
N ILE A 76 1.62 0.52 19.81
CA ILE A 76 2.48 1.60 19.32
C ILE A 76 2.38 1.80 17.81
N THR A 77 2.10 0.71 17.09
CA THR A 77 1.89 0.72 15.63
C THR A 77 1.07 -0.49 15.20
N ARG A 78 0.67 -0.47 13.93
CA ARG A 78 -0.03 -1.59 13.29
C ARG A 78 0.69 -1.98 12.01
N TRP A 79 0.95 -3.28 11.84
CA TRP A 79 1.55 -3.84 10.64
C TRP A 79 0.48 -4.38 9.73
N VAL A 80 0.38 -3.83 8.52
CA VAL A 80 -0.73 -4.10 7.60
C VAL A 80 -0.41 -5.31 6.73
N TYR A 81 -1.35 -6.23 6.65
CA TYR A 81 -1.36 -7.35 5.70
C TYR A 81 -2.50 -7.17 4.70
N ALA A 82 -2.41 -7.82 3.58
CA ALA A 82 -3.46 -7.84 2.57
C ALA A 82 -3.93 -9.27 2.30
N LEU A 83 -5.23 -9.45 2.09
CA LEU A 83 -5.72 -10.64 1.41
C LEU A 83 -5.56 -10.42 -0.08
N ALA A 84 -4.64 -11.16 -0.69
CA ALA A 84 -4.29 -11.04 -2.08
C ALA A 84 -4.69 -12.29 -2.87
N ALA A 85 -4.97 -12.13 -4.14
CA ALA A 85 -5.31 -13.20 -5.06
C ALA A 85 -4.68 -12.93 -6.43
N PRO A 86 -4.61 -13.93 -7.32
CA PRO A 86 -4.23 -13.72 -8.70
C PRO A 86 -5.17 -12.73 -9.39
N PHE A 87 -4.62 -11.87 -10.25
CA PHE A 87 -5.36 -10.80 -10.91
C PHE A 87 -6.72 -11.18 -11.53
N PRO A 88 -6.91 -12.37 -12.16
CA PRO A 88 -8.21 -12.76 -12.75
C PRO A 88 -9.29 -13.17 -11.73
N THR A 89 -9.04 -13.06 -10.43
CA THR A 89 -10.02 -13.42 -9.38
C THR A 89 -11.23 -12.49 -9.42
N ILE A 90 -12.45 -13.06 -9.40
CA ILE A 90 -13.69 -12.29 -9.54
C ILE A 90 -14.07 -11.53 -8.26
N PRO A 91 -14.09 -12.14 -7.04
CA PRO A 91 -14.46 -11.42 -5.83
C PRO A 91 -13.57 -10.21 -5.57
N ASP A 92 -14.18 -9.10 -5.15
CA ASP A 92 -13.48 -7.87 -4.76
C ASP A 92 -13.43 -7.67 -3.24
N ASN A 93 -14.30 -8.38 -2.52
CA ASN A 93 -14.46 -8.26 -1.08
C ASN A 93 -14.70 -9.63 -0.43
N VAL A 94 -14.19 -9.79 0.79
CA VAL A 94 -14.36 -10.98 1.63
C VAL A 94 -14.70 -10.51 3.03
N SER A 95 -15.54 -11.22 3.76
CA SER A 95 -15.79 -10.88 5.16
C SER A 95 -14.71 -11.44 6.09
N GLU A 96 -14.46 -10.74 7.22
CA GLU A 96 -13.63 -11.25 8.32
C GLU A 96 -14.05 -12.67 8.71
N SER A 97 -15.35 -12.91 8.83
CA SER A 97 -15.90 -14.20 9.22
C SER A 97 -15.56 -15.33 8.25
N GLU A 98 -15.47 -15.06 6.94
CA GLU A 98 -15.04 -16.05 5.94
C GLU A 98 -13.54 -16.37 6.06
N ILE A 99 -12.70 -15.35 6.28
CA ILE A 99 -11.26 -15.54 6.50
C ILE A 99 -11.04 -16.39 7.76
N ARG A 100 -11.74 -16.04 8.84
CA ARG A 100 -11.66 -16.77 10.11
C ARG A 100 -12.14 -18.21 9.96
N SER A 101 -13.25 -18.42 9.25
CA SER A 101 -13.76 -19.76 8.96
C SER A 101 -12.77 -20.58 8.15
N ALA A 102 -12.19 -20.02 7.09
CA ALA A 102 -11.16 -20.69 6.29
C ALA A 102 -9.92 -21.05 7.11
N TRP A 103 -9.44 -20.15 7.99
CA TRP A 103 -8.33 -20.41 8.91
C TRP A 103 -8.62 -21.59 9.85
N GLN A 104 -9.84 -21.71 10.34
CA GLN A 104 -10.30 -22.76 11.24
C GLN A 104 -10.75 -24.05 10.54
N GLY A 105 -10.60 -24.15 9.21
CA GLY A 105 -11.01 -25.31 8.42
C GLY A 105 -12.51 -25.44 8.23
N GLY A 106 -13.27 -24.37 8.46
CA GLY A 106 -14.71 -24.31 8.25
C GLY A 106 -15.10 -24.02 6.80
N GLU A 107 -16.40 -24.03 6.54
CA GLU A 107 -16.94 -23.69 5.22
C GLU A 107 -16.81 -22.20 4.93
N SER A 108 -16.44 -21.86 3.70
CA SER A 108 -16.42 -20.51 3.15
C SER A 108 -16.79 -20.55 1.67
N THR A 109 -17.64 -19.65 1.23
CA THR A 109 -18.04 -19.55 -0.17
C THR A 109 -16.90 -19.00 -1.04
N THR A 110 -16.10 -18.10 -0.50
CA THR A 110 -14.97 -17.50 -1.22
C THR A 110 -13.82 -18.48 -1.34
N PHE A 111 -13.37 -19.08 -0.24
CA PHE A 111 -12.20 -19.97 -0.22
C PHE A 111 -12.53 -21.37 -0.76
N ASN A 112 -13.77 -21.83 -0.59
CA ASN A 112 -14.26 -23.11 -1.11
C ASN A 112 -13.32 -24.29 -0.85
N GLY A 113 -12.78 -24.38 0.37
CA GLY A 113 -11.84 -25.42 0.80
C GLY A 113 -10.41 -25.28 0.28
N SER A 114 -10.08 -24.21 -0.47
CA SER A 114 -8.70 -23.88 -0.82
C SER A 114 -7.94 -23.37 0.41
N PRO A 115 -6.70 -23.81 0.64
CA PRO A 115 -5.90 -23.27 1.72
C PRO A 115 -5.54 -21.80 1.48
N ILE A 116 -5.31 -21.06 2.58
CA ILE A 116 -4.72 -19.73 2.53
C ILE A 116 -3.20 -19.89 2.40
N PHE A 117 -2.60 -19.32 1.37
CA PHE A 117 -1.16 -19.32 1.15
C PHE A 117 -0.50 -18.19 1.93
N LEU A 118 0.66 -18.47 2.53
CA LEU A 118 1.38 -17.49 3.33
C LEU A 118 2.84 -17.94 3.57
N THR A 119 3.67 -17.04 4.09
CA THR A 119 5.04 -17.37 4.50
C THR A 119 5.06 -17.93 5.92
N ALA A 120 6.19 -18.55 6.30
CA ALA A 120 6.35 -19.07 7.66
C ALA A 120 6.19 -17.98 8.74
N ASN A 121 6.79 -16.79 8.53
CA ASN A 121 6.64 -15.68 9.46
C ASN A 121 5.18 -15.17 9.53
N THR A 122 4.48 -15.05 8.39
CA THR A 122 3.05 -14.69 8.38
C THR A 122 2.22 -15.71 9.18
N LEU A 123 2.53 -17.01 9.08
CA LEU A 123 1.88 -18.03 9.89
C LEU A 123 2.10 -17.79 11.39
N GLU A 124 3.33 -17.54 11.81
CA GLU A 124 3.65 -17.27 13.22
C GLU A 124 2.90 -16.05 13.76
N VAL A 125 2.89 -14.95 12.98
CA VAL A 125 2.17 -13.72 13.33
C VAL A 125 0.68 -13.99 13.56
N PHE A 126 0.01 -14.61 12.59
CA PHE A 126 -1.43 -14.83 12.69
C PHE A 126 -1.81 -15.97 13.65
N SER A 127 -0.94 -16.96 13.84
CA SER A 127 -1.16 -17.98 14.89
C SER A 127 -1.13 -17.37 16.30
N GLN A 128 -0.28 -16.37 16.52
CA GLN A 128 -0.25 -15.64 17.79
C GLN A 128 -1.57 -14.87 18.05
N LEU A 129 -2.20 -14.33 17.00
CA LEU A 129 -3.42 -13.54 17.10
C LEU A 129 -4.71 -14.39 17.05
N TRP A 130 -4.72 -15.40 16.19
CA TRP A 130 -5.93 -16.18 15.88
C TRP A 130 -5.92 -17.60 16.45
N GLY A 131 -4.79 -18.04 16.99
CA GLY A 131 -4.53 -19.44 17.33
C GLY A 131 -4.07 -20.23 16.11
N ASP A 132 -3.60 -21.45 16.34
CA ASP A 132 -3.13 -22.31 15.26
C ASP A 132 -4.22 -22.59 14.23
N PRO A 133 -3.88 -22.60 12.92
CA PRO A 133 -4.83 -22.93 11.86
C PRO A 133 -5.21 -24.41 11.90
N ALA A 134 -6.38 -24.75 11.39
CA ALA A 134 -6.77 -26.15 11.22
C ALA A 134 -5.84 -26.86 10.22
N GLU A 135 -5.71 -28.17 10.36
CA GLU A 135 -4.91 -28.98 9.47
C GLU A 135 -5.39 -28.83 8.00
N GLY A 136 -4.49 -28.42 7.12
CA GLY A 136 -4.77 -28.24 5.70
C GLY A 136 -5.45 -26.91 5.33
N SER A 137 -5.80 -26.05 6.29
CA SER A 137 -6.43 -24.76 6.01
C SER A 137 -5.45 -23.69 5.54
N VAL A 138 -4.16 -23.88 5.77
CA VAL A 138 -3.09 -23.01 5.28
C VAL A 138 -2.01 -23.77 4.56
N GLN A 139 -1.31 -23.12 3.66
CA GLN A 139 -0.13 -23.66 2.98
C GLN A 139 1.03 -22.68 3.07
N VAL A 140 2.10 -23.11 3.76
CA VAL A 140 3.33 -22.33 3.86
C VAL A 140 4.13 -22.43 2.57
N THR A 141 4.59 -21.29 2.07
CA THR A 141 5.36 -21.16 0.84
C THR A 141 6.50 -20.17 1.06
N ALA A 142 7.64 -20.37 0.42
CA ALA A 142 8.74 -19.41 0.46
C ALA A 142 8.30 -18.06 -0.17
N ALA A 143 8.80 -16.94 0.36
CA ALA A 143 8.36 -15.61 -0.05
C ALA A 143 8.57 -15.36 -1.55
N ASP A 144 9.70 -15.78 -2.10
CA ASP A 144 10.07 -15.67 -3.52
C ASP A 144 9.25 -16.58 -4.46
N GLN A 145 8.52 -17.56 -3.93
CA GLN A 145 7.69 -18.49 -4.67
C GLN A 145 6.19 -18.28 -4.46
N LEU A 146 5.81 -17.43 -3.50
CA LEU A 146 4.42 -17.29 -3.06
C LEU A 146 3.51 -16.88 -4.21
N GLN A 147 3.88 -15.89 -4.99
CA GLN A 147 3.09 -15.38 -6.09
C GLN A 147 2.90 -16.40 -7.21
N GLU A 148 3.98 -17.07 -7.66
CA GLU A 148 3.93 -18.10 -8.69
C GLU A 148 3.08 -19.28 -8.23
N THR A 149 3.27 -19.72 -6.98
CA THR A 149 2.51 -20.83 -6.41
C THR A 149 1.01 -20.53 -6.37
N VAL A 150 0.62 -19.34 -5.93
CA VAL A 150 -0.79 -18.94 -5.87
C VAL A 150 -1.37 -18.75 -7.27
N TRP A 151 -0.59 -18.23 -8.21
CA TRP A 151 -0.99 -18.11 -9.61
C TRP A 151 -1.30 -19.46 -10.24
N ASP A 152 -0.48 -20.49 -10.01
CA ASP A 152 -0.66 -21.83 -10.58
C ASP A 152 -1.81 -22.61 -9.93
N ARG A 153 -2.20 -22.23 -8.73
CA ARG A 153 -3.26 -22.88 -7.93
C ARG A 153 -4.62 -22.23 -8.02
N ARG A 154 -4.82 -21.28 -8.94
CA ARG A 154 -6.10 -20.54 -9.11
C ARG A 154 -7.34 -21.45 -9.14
N PRO A 155 -8.45 -21.11 -8.45
CA PRO A 155 -8.58 -19.95 -7.54
C PRO A 155 -7.86 -20.18 -6.21
N ALA A 156 -7.07 -19.21 -5.76
CA ALA A 156 -6.27 -19.28 -4.55
C ALA A 156 -6.08 -17.89 -3.94
N TRP A 157 -5.81 -17.84 -2.65
CA TRP A 157 -5.68 -16.60 -1.86
C TRP A 157 -4.45 -16.67 -0.98
N ALA A 158 -3.82 -15.51 -0.75
CA ALA A 158 -2.66 -15.38 0.11
C ALA A 158 -2.82 -14.27 1.14
N LEU A 159 -2.26 -14.46 2.32
CA LEU A 159 -1.99 -13.37 3.27
C LEU A 159 -0.58 -12.84 3.01
N VAL A 160 -0.48 -11.59 2.58
CA VAL A 160 0.76 -10.95 2.15
C VAL A 160 1.01 -9.69 2.97
N PRO A 161 2.20 -9.49 3.57
CA PRO A 161 2.56 -8.20 4.15
C PRO A 161 2.46 -7.09 3.11
N PHE A 162 1.96 -5.90 3.50
CA PHE A 162 1.66 -4.82 2.55
C PHE A 162 2.89 -4.41 1.72
N GLU A 163 4.06 -4.35 2.34
CA GLU A 163 5.34 -4.02 1.69
C GLU A 163 5.80 -5.04 0.64
N ASN A 164 5.23 -6.24 0.66
CA ASN A 164 5.56 -7.32 -0.29
C ASN A 164 4.50 -7.48 -1.40
N LEU A 165 3.56 -6.53 -1.49
CA LEU A 165 2.60 -6.53 -2.59
C LEU A 165 3.28 -6.12 -3.90
N GLU A 166 3.03 -6.89 -4.95
CA GLU A 166 3.47 -6.62 -6.31
C GLU A 166 2.27 -6.28 -7.21
N PRO A 167 2.47 -5.55 -8.33
CA PRO A 167 1.38 -5.10 -9.20
C PRO A 167 0.52 -6.23 -9.81
N SER A 168 1.00 -7.46 -9.80
CA SER A 168 0.27 -8.64 -10.29
C SER A 168 -0.72 -9.23 -9.27
N TRP A 169 -0.68 -8.78 -8.02
CA TRP A 169 -1.68 -9.14 -7.04
C TRP A 169 -2.97 -8.32 -7.20
N LYS A 170 -4.10 -8.99 -7.08
CA LYS A 170 -5.38 -8.37 -6.76
C LYS A 170 -5.52 -8.36 -5.24
N VAL A 171 -5.64 -7.18 -4.65
CA VAL A 171 -5.93 -7.01 -3.22
C VAL A 171 -7.45 -7.00 -3.04
N LEU A 172 -7.97 -7.87 -2.18
CA LEU A 172 -9.38 -7.89 -1.83
C LEU A 172 -9.62 -6.97 -0.63
N ALA A 173 -10.74 -6.28 -0.65
CA ALA A 173 -11.24 -5.61 0.56
C ALA A 173 -11.67 -6.66 1.60
N VAL A 174 -11.55 -6.32 2.88
CA VAL A 174 -12.11 -7.11 3.98
C VAL A 174 -13.18 -6.26 4.66
N ASP A 175 -14.41 -6.74 4.66
CA ASP A 175 -15.60 -6.00 5.11
C ASP A 175 -15.71 -4.59 4.51
N GLY A 176 -15.33 -4.46 3.24
CA GLY A 176 -15.36 -3.20 2.48
C GLY A 176 -14.14 -2.29 2.67
N ILE A 177 -13.21 -2.62 3.55
CA ILE A 177 -11.98 -1.85 3.79
C ILE A 177 -10.82 -2.45 3.00
N SER A 178 -10.11 -1.64 2.22
CA SER A 178 -8.92 -2.05 1.47
C SER A 178 -7.70 -1.24 1.90
N PRO A 179 -6.54 -1.89 2.11
CA PRO A 179 -5.32 -1.16 2.44
C PRO A 179 -4.79 -0.29 1.28
N LEU A 180 -5.41 -0.36 0.10
CA LEU A 180 -5.09 0.50 -1.05
C LEU A 180 -5.86 1.83 -1.04
N GLN A 181 -6.89 1.99 -0.20
CA GLN A 181 -7.67 3.23 -0.09
C GLN A 181 -6.83 4.36 0.51
N LYS A 182 -7.04 5.60 0.03
CA LYS A 182 -6.30 6.78 0.53
C LYS A 182 -6.65 7.11 1.98
N ASP A 183 -7.90 6.95 2.35
CA ASP A 183 -8.47 7.18 3.68
C ASP A 183 -8.41 5.96 4.60
N PHE A 184 -7.55 5.00 4.28
CA PHE A 184 -7.39 3.76 5.04
C PHE A 184 -6.99 4.03 6.50
N ALA A 185 -7.76 3.46 7.43
CA ALA A 185 -7.50 3.45 8.86
C ALA A 185 -7.06 2.04 9.31
N ALA A 186 -5.81 1.90 9.73
CA ALA A 186 -5.25 0.59 10.09
C ALA A 186 -5.92 -0.02 11.33
N GLU A 187 -6.46 0.80 12.22
CA GLU A 187 -7.19 0.40 13.42
C GLU A 187 -8.55 -0.26 13.13
N GLU A 188 -9.15 0.04 11.99
CA GLU A 188 -10.44 -0.51 11.56
C GLU A 188 -10.28 -1.74 10.66
N TYR A 189 -9.05 -2.05 10.24
CA TYR A 189 -8.79 -3.10 9.27
C TYR A 189 -8.42 -4.43 9.93
N TYR A 190 -9.18 -5.47 9.63
CA TYR A 190 -9.06 -6.80 10.26
C TYR A 190 -7.68 -7.46 10.11
N LEU A 191 -7.01 -7.26 8.97
CA LEU A 191 -5.67 -7.81 8.71
C LEU A 191 -4.54 -6.88 9.15
N SER A 192 -4.83 -5.97 10.06
CA SER A 192 -3.87 -5.09 10.69
C SER A 192 -3.40 -5.68 12.01
N VAL A 193 -2.12 -6.03 12.09
CA VAL A 193 -1.50 -6.66 13.25
C VAL A 193 -1.04 -5.58 14.23
N PRO A 194 -1.64 -5.47 15.43
CA PRO A 194 -1.21 -4.53 16.43
C PRO A 194 0.13 -4.97 17.03
N ILE A 195 1.06 -4.03 17.14
CA ILE A 195 2.36 -4.22 17.80
C ILE A 195 2.35 -3.45 19.10
N SER A 196 2.55 -4.17 20.18
CA SER A 196 2.43 -3.71 21.55
C SER A 196 3.79 -3.59 22.24
N VAL A 197 3.86 -2.66 23.18
CA VAL A 197 5.01 -2.48 24.05
C VAL A 197 4.59 -2.66 25.51
N LEU A 198 5.27 -3.56 26.20
CA LEU A 198 5.13 -3.76 27.65
C LEU A 198 6.40 -3.27 28.37
N GLY A 199 6.25 -2.58 29.51
CA GLY A 199 7.36 -2.03 30.30
C GLY A 199 7.54 -0.53 30.12
N ASN A 200 8.78 -0.04 30.16
CA ASN A 200 9.07 1.38 30.10
C ASN A 200 9.05 1.92 28.65
N SER A 201 7.91 2.47 28.23
CA SER A 201 7.71 3.02 26.89
C SER A 201 8.63 4.20 26.53
N ASP A 202 9.19 4.92 27.52
CA ASP A 202 10.12 6.04 27.26
C ASP A 202 11.43 5.59 26.58
N LEU A 203 11.72 4.29 26.64
CA LEU A 203 12.91 3.68 26.03
C LEU A 203 12.73 3.31 24.57
N VAL A 204 11.54 3.48 24.01
CA VAL A 204 11.15 2.92 22.71
C VAL A 204 10.76 3.99 21.66
N SER A 205 11.41 5.13 21.69
CA SER A 205 11.26 6.10 20.60
C SER A 205 11.76 5.49 19.28
N GLY A 206 10.94 5.59 18.22
CA GLY A 206 11.28 5.07 16.89
C GLY A 206 10.86 3.61 16.63
N LEU A 207 9.97 3.04 17.46
CA LEU A 207 9.34 1.73 17.23
C LEU A 207 7.95 1.83 16.57
N ASP A 208 7.46 3.03 16.34
CA ASP A 208 6.18 3.35 15.68
C ASP A 208 6.28 3.24 14.14
N LEU A 209 7.03 2.25 13.68
CA LEU A 209 7.25 1.98 12.26
C LEU A 209 5.96 1.50 11.59
N SER A 210 5.79 1.85 10.33
CA SER A 210 4.67 1.38 9.49
C SER A 210 5.21 0.77 8.21
N ASN A 211 4.60 -0.34 7.77
CA ASN A 211 4.88 -0.91 6.46
C ASN A 211 3.98 -0.32 5.35
N ARG A 212 3.09 0.61 5.71
CA ARG A 212 2.26 1.35 4.77
C ARG A 212 2.46 2.85 4.97
N ASP A 213 3.06 3.49 4.00
CA ASP A 213 3.22 4.93 3.94
C ASP A 213 2.32 5.50 2.83
N PRO A 214 1.22 6.19 3.15
CA PRO A 214 0.32 6.75 2.15
C PRO A 214 1.00 7.79 1.24
N GLU A 215 2.07 8.44 1.70
CA GLU A 215 2.82 9.41 0.90
C GLU A 215 3.71 8.74 -0.16
N GLN A 216 3.90 7.41 -0.08
CA GLN A 216 4.62 6.63 -1.08
C GLN A 216 3.69 5.86 -2.02
N LEU A 217 2.38 5.91 -1.81
CA LEU A 217 1.42 5.26 -2.68
C LEU A 217 1.13 6.11 -3.91
N THR A 218 0.92 5.46 -5.04
CA THR A 218 0.40 6.04 -6.28
C THR A 218 -0.67 5.13 -6.83
N THR A 219 -1.89 5.64 -6.91
CA THR A 219 -3.02 4.95 -7.49
C THR A 219 -3.12 5.29 -8.97
N VAL A 220 -3.00 4.27 -9.82
CA VAL A 220 -3.18 4.40 -11.27
C VAL A 220 -4.44 3.65 -11.66
N MET A 221 -5.42 4.36 -12.21
CA MET A 221 -6.66 3.76 -12.68
C MET A 221 -6.68 3.68 -14.20
N LEU A 222 -6.91 2.49 -14.73
CA LEU A 222 -6.97 2.22 -16.16
C LEU A 222 -8.41 1.91 -16.54
N THR A 223 -9.01 2.77 -17.37
CA THR A 223 -10.30 2.45 -17.98
C THR A 223 -10.12 1.54 -19.20
N GLY A 224 -11.15 0.77 -19.52
CA GLY A 224 -11.26 0.14 -20.82
C GLY A 224 -11.64 1.15 -21.93
N VAL A 225 -12.07 0.65 -23.09
CA VAL A 225 -12.47 1.50 -24.22
C VAL A 225 -13.55 2.51 -23.83
N THR A 226 -13.25 3.78 -23.97
CA THR A 226 -14.14 4.90 -23.66
C THR A 226 -14.66 5.52 -24.96
N ALA A 227 -15.47 4.76 -25.71
CA ALA A 227 -16.05 5.23 -26.95
C ALA A 227 -17.36 5.98 -26.68
N LEU A 228 -17.33 7.32 -26.77
CA LEU A 228 -18.50 8.18 -26.54
C LEU A 228 -19.35 8.28 -27.82
N VAL A 229 -19.92 7.13 -28.21
CA VAL A 229 -20.68 6.92 -29.44
C VAL A 229 -21.94 6.08 -29.18
N ARG A 230 -22.78 5.90 -30.20
CA ARG A 230 -23.96 5.01 -30.15
C ARG A 230 -24.84 5.25 -28.90
N ALA A 231 -25.15 4.17 -28.16
CA ALA A 231 -26.01 4.21 -26.99
C ALA A 231 -25.42 5.05 -25.85
N THR A 232 -24.11 5.01 -25.63
CA THR A 232 -23.44 5.86 -24.62
C THR A 232 -23.65 7.33 -24.92
N ALA A 233 -23.32 7.77 -26.14
CA ALA A 233 -23.51 9.17 -26.55
C ALA A 233 -24.99 9.57 -26.56
N TRP A 234 -25.89 8.68 -27.02
CA TRP A 234 -27.34 8.93 -26.96
C TRP A 234 -27.83 9.13 -25.52
N THR A 235 -27.35 8.33 -24.58
CA THR A 235 -27.65 8.48 -23.16
C THR A 235 -27.14 9.83 -22.63
N MET A 236 -25.93 10.24 -23.03
CA MET A 236 -25.36 11.55 -22.70
C MET A 236 -26.21 12.71 -23.25
N GLU A 237 -26.74 12.58 -24.46
CA GLU A 237 -27.62 13.60 -25.04
C GLU A 237 -28.96 13.73 -24.33
N THR A 238 -29.48 12.61 -23.82
CA THR A 238 -30.80 12.57 -23.18
C THR A 238 -30.78 12.84 -21.67
N ASN A 239 -29.72 12.47 -20.98
CA ASN A 239 -29.63 12.58 -19.51
C ASN A 239 -28.54 13.57 -19.03
N GLY A 240 -27.78 14.14 -19.95
CA GLY A 240 -26.65 15.05 -19.66
C GLY A 240 -25.31 14.42 -19.97
N VAL A 241 -24.34 15.27 -20.35
CA VAL A 241 -23.02 14.80 -20.81
C VAL A 241 -22.27 14.01 -19.75
N GLU A 242 -22.43 14.35 -18.49
CA GLU A 242 -21.74 13.72 -17.35
C GLU A 242 -22.46 12.47 -16.81
N TYR A 243 -23.61 12.09 -17.40
CA TYR A 243 -24.40 10.97 -16.93
C TYR A 243 -23.64 9.62 -16.79
N PRO A 244 -22.69 9.26 -17.70
CA PRO A 244 -21.92 8.02 -17.54
C PRO A 244 -21.04 8.00 -16.29
N ALA A 245 -20.65 9.17 -15.76
CA ALA A 245 -19.84 9.27 -14.53
C ALA A 245 -20.66 9.27 -13.24
N ARG A 246 -22.00 9.32 -13.33
CA ARG A 246 -22.89 9.47 -12.16
C ARG A 246 -22.62 8.49 -11.03
N ASP A 247 -22.37 7.24 -11.36
CA ASP A 247 -22.25 6.16 -10.38
C ASP A 247 -20.78 5.77 -10.10
N ILE A 248 -19.82 6.23 -10.94
CA ILE A 248 -18.41 5.85 -10.85
C ILE A 248 -17.46 7.07 -10.82
N GLY A 249 -17.98 8.30 -10.97
CA GLY A 249 -17.16 9.49 -11.08
C GLY A 249 -16.30 9.76 -9.87
N ASP A 250 -16.86 9.65 -8.67
CA ASP A 250 -16.12 9.85 -7.42
C ASP A 250 -14.97 8.84 -7.30
N TRP A 251 -15.22 7.58 -7.67
CA TRP A 251 -14.21 6.53 -7.67
C TRP A 251 -13.07 6.81 -8.68
N LEU A 252 -13.41 7.33 -9.88
CA LEU A 252 -12.40 7.71 -10.87
C LEU A 252 -11.54 8.90 -10.39
N LEU A 253 -12.14 9.86 -9.67
CA LEU A 253 -11.46 11.01 -9.10
C LEU A 253 -10.51 10.67 -7.93
N GLU A 254 -10.62 9.49 -7.32
CA GLU A 254 -9.70 9.03 -6.29
C GLU A 254 -8.32 8.65 -6.85
N ALA A 255 -8.21 8.37 -8.16
CA ALA A 255 -6.92 8.04 -8.78
C ALA A 255 -5.95 9.23 -8.75
N ASP A 256 -4.66 8.94 -8.56
CA ASP A 256 -3.58 9.92 -8.74
C ASP A 256 -3.24 10.11 -10.22
N ILE A 257 -3.46 9.06 -11.01
CA ILE A 257 -3.30 9.07 -12.47
C ILE A 257 -4.47 8.32 -13.09
N LEU A 258 -5.38 9.02 -13.74
CA LEU A 258 -6.51 8.45 -14.46
C LEU A 258 -6.20 8.32 -15.96
N HIS A 259 -6.17 7.08 -16.42
CA HIS A 259 -5.98 6.71 -17.82
C HIS A 259 -7.32 6.48 -18.52
N ILE A 260 -7.49 7.11 -19.69
CA ILE A 260 -8.65 6.93 -20.56
C ILE A 260 -8.21 6.32 -21.89
N SER A 261 -8.85 5.22 -22.31
CA SER A 261 -8.66 4.66 -23.65
C SER A 261 -9.70 5.25 -24.60
N ASN A 262 -9.37 6.32 -25.35
CA ASN A 262 -10.30 6.93 -26.29
C ASN A 262 -10.10 6.39 -27.71
N GLU A 263 -11.06 5.62 -28.17
CA GLU A 263 -11.01 4.89 -29.43
C GLU A 263 -11.38 5.74 -30.65
N VAL A 264 -12.05 6.89 -30.50
CA VAL A 264 -12.68 7.62 -31.60
C VAL A 264 -12.26 9.10 -31.67
N PRO A 265 -12.20 9.73 -32.85
CA PRO A 265 -11.86 11.15 -32.95
C PRO A 265 -13.02 12.04 -32.50
N PHE A 266 -12.69 13.21 -31.95
CA PHE A 266 -13.64 14.28 -31.69
C PHE A 266 -13.81 15.14 -32.94
N VAL A 267 -15.04 15.21 -33.50
CA VAL A 267 -15.34 15.87 -34.75
C VAL A 267 -16.43 16.93 -34.58
N ARG A 268 -16.16 18.16 -34.99
CA ARG A 268 -17.21 19.20 -35.09
C ARG A 268 -18.20 18.78 -36.18
N GLY A 269 -19.48 18.75 -35.83
CA GLY A 269 -20.52 18.29 -36.77
C GLY A 269 -20.62 16.76 -36.84
N CYS A 270 -20.07 16.02 -35.89
CA CYS A 270 -20.39 14.61 -35.71
C CYS A 270 -21.91 14.44 -35.66
N PRO A 271 -22.51 13.47 -36.38
CA PRO A 271 -23.95 13.23 -36.38
C PRO A 271 -24.50 13.01 -34.97
N TYR A 272 -25.79 13.31 -34.78
CA TYR A 272 -26.49 12.97 -33.55
C TYR A 272 -26.40 11.45 -33.33
N PRO A 273 -26.08 10.99 -32.10
CA PRO A 273 -25.84 9.58 -31.88
C PRO A 273 -27.07 8.71 -32.08
N ASP A 274 -26.89 7.61 -32.78
CA ASP A 274 -27.90 6.59 -33.04
C ASP A 274 -27.55 5.32 -32.24
N PRO A 275 -28.35 4.93 -31.24
CA PRO A 275 -28.12 3.69 -30.48
C PRO A 275 -28.10 2.44 -31.35
N GLY A 276 -28.84 2.45 -32.46
CA GLY A 276 -28.98 1.34 -33.41
C GLY A 276 -27.97 1.38 -34.56
N GLN A 277 -26.99 2.31 -34.56
CA GLN A 277 -26.03 2.42 -35.64
C GLN A 277 -25.32 1.09 -35.93
N SER A 278 -25.51 0.58 -37.15
CA SER A 278 -24.86 -0.65 -37.63
C SER A 278 -23.53 -0.38 -38.37
N GLY A 279 -23.32 0.85 -38.87
CA GLY A 279 -22.06 1.24 -39.51
C GLY A 279 -20.90 1.30 -38.53
N LEU A 280 -19.69 0.96 -39.03
CA LEU A 280 -18.46 0.91 -38.22
C LEU A 280 -17.59 2.18 -38.39
N ARG A 281 -18.19 3.33 -38.59
CA ARG A 281 -17.52 4.63 -38.71
C ARG A 281 -18.01 5.53 -37.57
N PHE A 282 -17.11 5.89 -36.66
CA PHE A 282 -17.47 6.56 -35.43
C PHE A 282 -16.76 7.90 -35.25
N CYS A 283 -17.46 8.85 -34.66
CA CYS A 283 -16.92 10.09 -34.10
C CYS A 283 -17.66 10.47 -32.82
N SER A 284 -17.03 11.26 -32.00
CA SER A 284 -17.63 11.89 -30.83
C SER A 284 -17.78 13.40 -31.03
N ASN A 285 -18.85 13.98 -30.50
CA ASN A 285 -18.99 15.43 -30.49
C ASN A 285 -18.00 16.04 -29.47
N PRO A 286 -17.26 17.12 -29.80
CA PRO A 286 -16.31 17.73 -28.86
C PRO A 286 -16.90 18.16 -27.51
N LYS A 287 -18.22 18.40 -27.42
CA LYS A 287 -18.86 18.71 -26.14
C LYS A 287 -18.78 17.56 -25.09
N TYR A 288 -18.55 16.32 -25.56
CA TYR A 288 -18.40 15.16 -24.66
C TYR A 288 -17.06 15.13 -23.92
N LEU A 289 -16.07 15.94 -24.33
CA LEU A 289 -14.84 16.15 -23.58
C LEU A 289 -15.11 16.62 -22.14
N ARG A 290 -16.24 17.28 -21.91
CA ARG A 290 -16.67 17.68 -20.58
C ARG A 290 -16.84 16.50 -19.62
N LEU A 291 -17.23 15.31 -20.10
CA LEU A 291 -17.26 14.09 -19.30
C LEU A 291 -15.84 13.72 -18.85
N LEU A 292 -14.87 13.72 -19.79
CA LEU A 292 -13.49 13.36 -19.49
C LEU A 292 -12.82 14.39 -18.55
N GLU A 293 -13.20 15.67 -18.67
CA GLU A 293 -12.78 16.73 -17.73
C GLU A 293 -13.34 16.48 -16.31
N SER A 294 -14.63 16.10 -16.22
CA SER A 294 -15.32 15.93 -14.94
C SER A 294 -14.83 14.73 -14.11
N ILE A 295 -14.23 13.74 -14.76
CA ILE A 295 -13.68 12.54 -14.10
C ILE A 295 -12.17 12.64 -13.80
N GLY A 296 -11.51 13.76 -14.12
CA GLY A 296 -10.10 13.96 -13.79
C GLY A 296 -9.12 13.24 -14.71
N THR A 297 -9.38 13.20 -16.03
CA THR A 297 -8.47 12.55 -17.00
C THR A 297 -7.06 13.13 -16.98
N ASP A 298 -6.04 12.27 -16.84
CA ASP A 298 -4.62 12.65 -16.85
C ASP A 298 -3.89 12.19 -18.11
N VAL A 299 -4.24 11.05 -18.70
CA VAL A 299 -3.57 10.51 -19.87
C VAL A 299 -4.55 9.79 -20.80
N VAL A 300 -4.34 9.93 -22.11
CA VAL A 300 -5.22 9.34 -23.13
C VAL A 300 -4.46 8.33 -23.98
N GLU A 301 -5.02 7.13 -24.07
CA GLU A 301 -4.57 6.08 -24.98
C GLU A 301 -5.26 6.23 -26.35
N LEU A 302 -4.49 6.04 -27.44
CA LEU A 302 -4.92 6.18 -28.82
C LEU A 302 -4.72 4.89 -29.64
N THR A 303 -4.71 3.72 -29.02
CA THR A 303 -4.48 2.45 -29.72
C THR A 303 -5.74 1.83 -30.34
N GLY A 304 -6.91 2.46 -30.16
CA GLY A 304 -8.16 2.02 -30.76
C GLY A 304 -8.16 2.10 -32.29
N ASP A 305 -8.89 1.18 -32.93
CA ASP A 305 -8.92 1.05 -34.41
C ASP A 305 -9.88 2.01 -35.11
N HIS A 306 -10.61 2.82 -34.36
CA HIS A 306 -11.57 3.82 -34.91
C HIS A 306 -11.06 5.27 -34.82
N PHE A 307 -9.87 5.52 -34.29
CA PHE A 307 -9.33 6.88 -34.17
C PHE A 307 -9.15 7.56 -35.54
N GLY A 308 -8.92 6.78 -36.63
CA GLY A 308 -8.76 7.22 -38.00
C GLY A 308 -10.06 7.35 -38.83
N ASP A 309 -11.22 7.02 -38.28
CA ASP A 309 -12.49 6.88 -39.03
C ASP A 309 -12.91 8.15 -39.81
N TYR A 310 -12.57 9.32 -39.32
CA TYR A 310 -12.87 10.62 -39.98
C TYR A 310 -11.65 11.28 -40.62
N GLY A 311 -10.58 10.50 -40.80
CA GLY A 311 -9.37 10.90 -41.52
C GLY A 311 -8.37 11.74 -40.70
N PRO A 312 -7.21 12.07 -41.30
CA PRO A 312 -6.10 12.69 -40.59
C PRO A 312 -6.43 14.06 -39.98
N GLU A 313 -7.27 14.86 -40.60
CA GLU A 313 -7.66 16.18 -40.08
C GLU A 313 -8.42 16.03 -38.74
N ALA A 314 -9.35 15.09 -38.66
CA ALA A 314 -10.10 14.82 -37.44
C ALA A 314 -9.19 14.29 -36.31
N MET A 315 -8.24 13.44 -36.67
CA MET A 315 -7.22 12.95 -35.73
C MET A 315 -6.38 14.12 -35.17
N LEU A 316 -5.80 14.95 -36.03
CA LEU A 316 -4.98 16.08 -35.63
C LEU A 316 -5.76 17.08 -34.75
N ASN A 317 -7.00 17.41 -35.15
CA ASN A 317 -7.87 18.27 -34.35
C ASN A 317 -8.15 17.67 -32.96
N THR A 318 -8.31 16.35 -32.89
CA THR A 318 -8.49 15.66 -31.59
C THR A 318 -7.24 15.77 -30.68
N LEU A 319 -6.04 15.59 -31.28
CA LEU A 319 -4.79 15.80 -30.54
C LEU A 319 -4.62 17.25 -30.06
N GLU A 320 -5.08 18.24 -30.85
CA GLU A 320 -5.09 19.64 -30.41
C GLU A 320 -6.05 19.89 -29.24
N LEU A 321 -7.21 19.21 -29.20
CA LEU A 321 -8.15 19.28 -28.07
C LEU A 321 -7.56 18.69 -26.79
N TYR A 322 -6.75 17.64 -26.89
CA TYR A 322 -6.02 17.07 -25.77
C TYR A 322 -4.89 17.97 -25.29
N ASN A 323 -4.07 18.47 -26.23
CA ASN A 323 -2.99 19.41 -25.89
C ASN A 323 -3.51 20.69 -25.22
N PHE A 324 -4.69 21.20 -25.63
CA PHE A 324 -5.32 22.36 -24.98
C PHE A 324 -5.70 22.10 -23.51
N ARG A 325 -5.86 20.83 -23.12
CA ARG A 325 -6.21 20.37 -21.76
C ARG A 325 -5.01 19.86 -20.97
N ASP A 326 -3.83 19.97 -21.55
CA ASP A 326 -2.60 19.39 -20.98
C ASP A 326 -2.71 17.86 -20.74
N TRP A 327 -3.53 17.18 -21.56
CA TRP A 327 -3.63 15.73 -21.54
C TRP A 327 -2.60 15.10 -22.48
N PRO A 328 -1.52 14.51 -21.95
CA PRO A 328 -0.62 13.72 -22.75
C PRO A 328 -1.32 12.49 -23.32
N TYR A 329 -0.87 12.05 -24.47
CA TYR A 329 -1.41 10.88 -25.16
C TYR A 329 -0.29 9.95 -25.63
N TYR A 330 -0.61 8.67 -25.82
CA TYR A 330 0.33 7.65 -26.26
C TYR A 330 -0.36 6.62 -27.19
N GLY A 331 0.46 5.77 -27.86
CA GLY A 331 -0.01 4.73 -28.76
C GLY A 331 -0.54 5.22 -30.11
N GLY A 332 -0.65 6.52 -30.30
CA GLY A 332 -0.99 7.25 -31.50
C GLY A 332 -0.33 8.62 -31.50
N GLY A 333 -0.48 9.42 -32.57
CA GLY A 333 0.14 10.75 -32.63
C GLY A 333 0.14 11.35 -34.03
N LYS A 334 0.76 12.55 -34.18
CA LYS A 334 0.87 13.29 -35.44
C LYS A 334 1.68 12.55 -36.52
N ASN A 335 2.57 11.69 -36.07
CA ASN A 335 3.45 10.86 -36.90
C ASN A 335 4.01 9.70 -36.06
N ARG A 336 4.74 8.76 -36.69
CA ARG A 336 5.34 7.60 -36.04
C ARG A 336 6.21 7.93 -34.82
N ALA A 337 7.04 8.98 -34.94
CA ALA A 337 7.93 9.35 -33.84
C ALA A 337 7.13 9.87 -32.61
N ASP A 338 6.04 10.58 -32.84
CA ASP A 338 5.13 11.04 -31.80
C ASP A 338 4.38 9.87 -31.15
N ALA A 339 3.86 8.95 -31.96
CA ALA A 339 3.14 7.76 -31.50
C ALA A 339 4.00 6.78 -30.68
N GLN A 340 5.32 6.77 -30.89
CA GLN A 340 6.28 5.92 -30.17
C GLN A 340 6.77 6.51 -28.84
N LYS A 341 6.38 7.74 -28.49
CA LYS A 341 6.77 8.35 -27.22
C LYS A 341 6.07 7.68 -26.06
N ALA A 342 6.85 7.38 -25.03
CA ALA A 342 6.29 7.03 -23.74
C ALA A 342 5.80 8.29 -23.02
N VAL A 343 4.61 8.25 -22.46
CA VAL A 343 4.12 9.22 -21.48
C VAL A 343 4.59 8.81 -20.11
N LYS A 344 5.21 9.72 -19.36
CA LYS A 344 5.84 9.44 -18.07
C LYS A 344 5.28 10.35 -17.01
N PHE A 345 5.00 9.76 -15.85
CA PHE A 345 4.61 10.45 -14.65
C PHE A 345 5.59 10.11 -13.52
N GLU A 346 5.76 11.06 -12.62
CA GLU A 346 6.43 10.85 -11.33
C GLU A 346 5.49 11.39 -10.25
N HIS A 347 5.07 10.51 -9.34
CA HIS A 347 4.17 10.83 -8.26
C HIS A 347 4.60 10.06 -7.01
N ASN A 348 4.73 10.73 -5.87
CA ASN A 348 5.14 10.14 -4.59
C ASN A 348 6.42 9.28 -4.69
N GLY A 349 7.39 9.71 -5.53
CA GLY A 349 8.62 8.97 -5.78
C GLY A 349 8.48 7.79 -6.76
N ASN A 350 7.27 7.41 -7.13
CA ASN A 350 6.99 6.36 -8.10
C ASN A 350 7.09 6.89 -9.53
N LYS A 351 7.66 6.08 -10.43
CA LYS A 351 7.80 6.40 -11.85
C LYS A 351 6.94 5.47 -12.68
N VAL A 352 5.94 6.04 -13.32
CA VAL A 352 4.98 5.32 -14.17
C VAL A 352 5.18 5.75 -15.61
N ALA A 353 5.18 4.79 -16.54
CA ALA A 353 5.28 5.06 -17.97
C ALA A 353 4.18 4.32 -18.74
N PHE A 354 3.49 5.05 -19.64
CA PHE A 354 2.51 4.50 -20.55
C PHE A 354 3.11 4.39 -21.93
N ILE A 355 3.00 3.22 -22.54
CA ILE A 355 3.38 2.91 -23.91
C ILE A 355 2.26 2.15 -24.60
N GLY A 356 2.05 2.36 -25.87
CA GLY A 356 0.98 1.68 -26.62
C GLY A 356 1.44 1.29 -28.01
N CYS A 357 0.74 0.29 -28.56
CA CYS A 357 0.93 -0.18 -29.92
C CYS A 357 -0.42 -0.47 -30.55
N ASN A 358 -0.73 0.20 -31.66
CA ASN A 358 -1.89 -0.14 -32.48
C ASN A 358 -1.49 -1.20 -33.50
N ALA A 359 -1.93 -2.44 -33.28
CA ALA A 359 -1.61 -3.58 -34.15
C ALA A 359 -2.29 -3.51 -35.53
N LYS A 360 -3.37 -2.73 -35.68
CA LYS A 360 -4.07 -2.55 -36.95
C LYS A 360 -3.50 -1.39 -37.81
N GLY A 361 -2.57 -0.66 -37.21
CA GLY A 361 -2.00 0.54 -37.84
C GLY A 361 -2.98 1.72 -37.81
N GLY A 362 -2.43 2.91 -37.95
CA GLY A 362 -3.17 4.16 -38.08
C GLY A 362 -2.70 4.93 -39.30
#